data_62d66b0cdd91184cf8c06c52442135b3
#
_entry.id   62d66b0cdd91184cf8c06c52442135b3
#
_cell.length_a   1.000
_cell.length_b   1.000
_cell.length_c   1.000
_cell.angle_alpha   90.00
_cell.angle_beta   90.00
_cell.angle_gamma   90.00
#
_symmetry.space_group_name_H-M   'P 1'
#
loop_
_entity.id
_entity.type
_entity.pdbx_description
1 polymer ?
#
loop_
_entity_poly.entity_id
_entity_poly.type
_entity_poly.pdbx_seq_one_letter_code
_entity_poly.pdbx_strand_id
1 'polypeptide(L)' 'MKRQKNEDLRIYLRRQAVRQWQLCEALCISECSFSRKLRHELPPDEKARLCAIVDRLAADREDKDNESK' A
#
# COMPACT_ATOMS: atom_id res chain seq x y z
N MET A 1 -19.49 -1.04 -15.42
CA MET A 1 -18.86 -0.33 -14.34
C MET A 1 -17.41 -0.03 -14.60
N LYS A 2 -17.00 1.13 -14.21
CA LYS A 2 -15.63 1.54 -14.46
C LYS A 2 -14.73 1.08 -13.34
N ARG A 3 -13.59 0.56 -13.72
CA ARG A 3 -12.58 0.16 -12.74
C ARG A 3 -11.71 1.36 -12.42
N GLN A 4 -11.37 1.45 -11.16
CA GLN A 4 -10.46 2.50 -10.74
C GLN A 4 -9.03 2.10 -11.09
N LYS A 5 -8.20 3.10 -11.32
CA LYS A 5 -6.80 2.81 -11.60
C LYS A 5 -6.18 2.22 -10.36
N ASN A 6 -5.34 1.21 -10.58
CA ASN A 6 -4.64 0.51 -9.49
C ASN A 6 -5.61 -0.13 -8.50
N GLU A 7 -6.74 -0.58 -9.01
CA GLU A 7 -7.75 -1.16 -8.14
C GLU A 7 -7.22 -2.40 -7.42
N ASP A 8 -6.48 -3.23 -8.12
CA ASP A 8 -5.93 -4.43 -7.51
C ASP A 8 -4.98 -4.08 -6.36
N LEU A 9 -4.20 -3.02 -6.52
CA LEU A 9 -3.33 -2.57 -5.44
C LEU A 9 -4.14 -2.08 -4.24
N ARG A 10 -5.21 -1.34 -4.50
CA ARG A 10 -6.06 -0.86 -3.42
C ARG A 10 -6.70 -2.01 -2.67
N ILE A 11 -7.14 -3.02 -3.40
CA ILE A 11 -7.73 -4.20 -2.78
C ILE A 11 -6.70 -4.92 -1.94
N TYR A 12 -5.48 -5.02 -2.45
CA TYR A 12 -4.41 -5.69 -1.71
C TYR A 12 -4.11 -4.99 -0.40
N LEU A 13 -4.04 -3.67 -0.43
CA LEU A 13 -3.83 -2.90 0.78
C LEU A 13 -4.92 -3.18 1.81
N ARG A 14 -6.14 -3.22 1.34
CA ARG A 14 -7.26 -3.48 2.24
C ARG A 14 -7.20 -4.88 2.84
N ARG A 15 -6.84 -5.85 2.03
CA ARG A 15 -6.74 -7.22 2.49
C ARG A 15 -5.67 -7.37 3.56
N GLN A 16 -4.58 -6.68 3.38
CA GLN A 16 -3.49 -6.75 4.35
C GLN A 16 -3.71 -5.79 5.53
N ALA A 17 -4.78 -5.04 5.49
CA ALA A 17 -5.11 -4.06 6.53
C ALA A 17 -3.99 -3.03 6.68
N VAL A 18 -3.37 -2.68 5.58
CA VAL A 18 -2.31 -1.67 5.56
C VAL A 18 -2.91 -0.39 5.00
N ARG A 19 -2.66 0.69 5.68
CA ARG A 19 -3.20 1.96 5.25
C ARG A 19 -2.27 2.67 4.28
N GLN A 20 -2.87 3.53 3.48
CA GLN A 20 -2.11 4.24 2.47
C GLN A 20 -0.98 5.07 3.07
N TRP A 21 -1.24 5.72 4.20
CA TRP A 21 -0.22 6.56 4.80
C TRP A 21 0.97 5.73 5.29
N GLN A 22 0.71 4.51 5.72
CA GLN A 22 1.80 3.63 6.14
C GLN A 22 2.71 3.31 4.97
N LEU A 23 2.11 3.07 3.82
CA LEU A 23 2.87 2.79 2.61
C LEU A 23 3.68 4.02 2.21
N CYS A 24 3.09 5.20 2.33
CA CYS A 24 3.79 6.43 2.00
C CYS A 24 5.00 6.63 2.88
N GLU A 25 4.88 6.34 4.16
CA GLU A 25 6.00 6.45 5.07
C GLU A 25 7.13 5.51 4.68
N ALA A 26 6.76 4.28 4.32
CA ALA A 26 7.77 3.31 3.93
C ALA A 26 8.50 3.77 2.67
N LEU A 27 7.80 4.47 1.80
CA LEU A 27 8.37 4.97 0.56
C LEU A 27 9.06 6.32 0.73
N CYS A 28 8.90 6.93 1.89
CA CYS A 28 9.46 8.25 2.18
C CYS A 28 8.90 9.30 1.23
N ILE A 29 7.63 9.24 0.95
CA ILE A 29 6.95 10.24 0.11
C ILE A 29 5.70 10.71 0.81
N SER A 30 5.20 11.87 0.37
CA SER A 30 3.97 12.38 0.94
C SER A 30 2.76 11.69 0.33
N GLU A 31 1.65 11.78 1.04
CA GLU A 31 0.42 11.19 0.52
C GLU A 31 -0.02 11.87 -0.76
N CYS A 32 0.25 13.15 -0.87
CA CYS A 32 -0.08 13.88 -2.10
C CYS A 32 0.68 13.31 -3.29
N SER A 33 1.96 13.04 -3.10
CA SER A 33 2.78 12.46 -4.17
C SER A 33 2.26 11.08 -4.54
N PHE A 34 1.90 10.31 -3.53
CA PHE A 34 1.40 8.97 -3.77
C PHE A 34 0.07 9.01 -4.52
N SER A 35 -0.80 9.93 -4.13
CA SER A 35 -2.08 10.10 -4.82
C SER A 35 -1.88 10.40 -6.29
N ARG A 36 -0.91 11.25 -6.59
CA ARG A 36 -0.61 11.57 -7.98
C ARG A 36 -0.18 10.34 -8.74
N LYS A 37 0.66 9.52 -8.12
CA LYS A 37 1.08 8.28 -8.77
C LYS A 37 -0.10 7.39 -9.08
N LEU A 38 -1.05 7.32 -8.17
CA LEU A 38 -2.18 6.44 -8.32
C LEU A 38 -3.17 6.92 -9.36
N ARG A 39 -3.04 8.15 -9.81
CA ARG A 39 -3.90 8.64 -10.89
C ARG A 39 -3.66 7.91 -12.18
N HIS A 40 -2.46 7.38 -12.35
CA HIS A 40 -2.11 6.62 -13.54
C HIS A 40 -1.95 5.17 -13.15
N GLU A 41 -2.31 4.31 -14.09
CA GLU A 41 -2.14 2.88 -13.85
C GLU A 41 -0.66 2.58 -13.75
N LEU A 42 -0.26 2.00 -12.63
CA LEU A 42 1.14 1.69 -12.41
C LEU A 42 1.55 0.45 -13.16
N PRO A 43 2.81 0.38 -13.60
CA PRO A 43 3.30 -0.83 -14.26
C PRO A 43 3.37 -1.99 -13.28
N PRO A 44 3.33 -3.22 -13.80
CA PRO A 44 3.37 -4.40 -12.93
C PRO A 44 4.59 -4.44 -12.01
N ASP A 45 5.72 -3.95 -12.51
CA ASP A 45 6.94 -3.94 -11.71
C ASP A 45 6.76 -3.09 -10.46
N GLU A 46 6.19 -1.93 -10.63
CA GLU A 46 5.98 -1.03 -9.52
C GLU A 46 4.96 -1.59 -8.55
N LYS A 47 3.90 -2.17 -9.09
CA LYS A 47 2.89 -2.79 -8.23
C LYS A 47 3.50 -3.90 -7.40
N ALA A 48 4.37 -4.70 -8.00
CA ALA A 48 5.02 -5.78 -7.27
C ALA A 48 5.86 -5.25 -6.13
N ARG A 49 6.56 -4.15 -6.35
CA ARG A 49 7.36 -3.54 -5.31
C ARG A 49 6.49 -3.07 -4.16
N LEU A 50 5.41 -2.41 -4.51
CA LEU A 50 4.51 -1.91 -3.48
C LEU A 50 3.90 -3.05 -2.68
N CYS A 51 3.54 -4.12 -3.35
CA CYS A 51 2.99 -5.28 -2.66
C CYS A 51 4.00 -5.89 -1.70
N ALA A 52 5.26 -5.92 -2.09
CA ALA A 52 6.30 -6.44 -1.21
C ALA A 52 6.42 -5.57 0.05
N ILE A 53 6.34 -4.26 -0.14
CA ILE A 53 6.40 -3.34 1.00
C ILE A 53 5.18 -3.54 1.89
N VAL A 54 4.02 -3.70 1.29
CA VAL A 54 2.80 -3.92 2.05
C VAL A 54 2.91 -5.20 2.88
N ASP A 55 3.49 -6.24 2.32
CA ASP A 55 3.68 -7.48 3.06
C ASP A 55 4.54 -7.26 4.30
N ARG A 56 5.58 -6.47 4.16
CA ARG A 56 6.46 -6.18 5.29
C ARG A 56 5.73 -5.38 6.35
N LEU A 57 4.97 -4.39 5.92
CA LEU A 57 4.22 -3.57 6.86
C LEU A 57 3.18 -4.39 7.60
N ALA A 58 2.56 -5.32 6.91
CA ALA A 58 1.56 -6.16 7.53
C ALA A 58 2.19 -7.06 8.58
N ALA A 59 3.36 -7.58 8.29
CA ALA A 59 4.06 -8.44 9.25
C ALA A 59 4.46 -7.65 10.48
N ASP A 60 5.00 -6.46 10.28
CA ASP A 60 5.38 -5.60 11.40
C ASP A 60 4.18 -5.26 12.26
N ARG A 61 3.09 -4.97 11.59
CA ARG A 61 1.89 -4.57 12.29
C ARG A 61 1.37 -5.68 13.18
N GLU A 62 1.43 -6.90 12.70
CA GLU A 62 1.01 -8.03 13.50
C GLU A 62 1.80 -8.12 14.78
N ASP A 63 3.10 -7.95 14.67
CA ASP A 63 3.95 -7.98 15.85
C ASP A 63 3.57 -6.90 16.83
N LYS A 64 3.37 -5.71 16.31
CA LYS A 64 3.01 -4.59 17.17
C LYS A 64 1.67 -4.79 17.85
N ASP A 65 0.72 -5.32 17.13
CA ASP A 65 -0.58 -5.58 17.71
C ASP A 65 -0.46 -6.54 18.89
N ASN A 66 0.34 -7.57 18.73
CA ASN A 66 0.54 -8.53 19.80
C ASN A 66 1.15 -7.87 21.02
N GLU A 67 2.10 -6.99 20.78
CA GLU A 67 2.75 -6.30 21.89
C GLU A 67 1.83 -5.32 22.56
N SER A 68 1.01 -4.67 21.80
CA SER A 68 0.08 -3.69 22.36
C SER A 68 -0.87 -4.31 23.35
N LYS A 69 -1.19 -5.53 23.13
CA LYS A 69 -2.12 -6.21 24.02
C LYS A 69 -1.41 -6.72 25.25
#